data_5530a26b41ff4f6e6dfe103c12ee73fa
#
_entry.id   5530a26b41ff4f6e6dfe103c12ee73fa
#
_cell.length_a   1.000
_cell.length_b   1.000
_cell.length_c   1.000
_cell.angle_alpha   90.00
_cell.angle_beta   90.00
_cell.angle_gamma   90.00
#
_symmetry.space_group_name_H-M   'P 1'
#
loop_
_entity.id
_entity.type
_entity.pdbx_description
1 polymer ?
#
loop_
_entity_poly.entity_id
_entity_poly.type
_entity_poly.pdbx_seq_one_letter_code
_entity_poly.pdbx_strand_id
1 'polypeptide(L)'
;VTCARSDLYWRDAAYNAISKMPGNVVAAAAYLTDRRGVSIKGETLRKKLRGLGGESISMEMLEMLTEWMLEQAAGTVIGTDWILSLAAQFSLAVDHVPAAPEGGWPDEVAAIKEKLLHVSKFCGQLSAVALDVLEDNQVTLAEADQMLDALQALRTMCHRMERNLRRAVKNGRQRD
;
A
#
# COMPACT_ATOMS: atom_id res chain seq x y z
N VAL A 1 0.74 -3.30 -12.03
CA VAL A 1 0.86 -1.88 -11.64
C VAL A 1 2.10 -1.78 -10.78
N THR A 2 3.18 -1.37 -11.40
CA THR A 2 4.49 -1.19 -10.78
C THR A 2 4.35 -0.30 -9.56
N CYS A 3 4.78 -0.76 -8.41
CA CYS A 3 5.07 0.08 -7.26
C CYS A 3 6.23 1.01 -7.67
N ALA A 4 5.93 2.10 -8.36
CA ALA A 4 6.92 3.14 -8.60
C ALA A 4 7.35 3.62 -7.22
N ARG A 5 8.59 3.30 -6.83
CA ARG A 5 9.25 4.00 -5.72
C ARG A 5 9.20 5.46 -6.07
N SER A 6 8.30 6.18 -5.43
CA SER A 6 8.16 7.60 -5.63
C SER A 6 9.32 8.26 -4.89
N ASP A 7 10.28 8.84 -5.62
CA ASP A 7 11.28 9.76 -5.07
C ASP A 7 10.65 11.08 -4.59
N LEU A 8 9.33 11.18 -4.70
CA LEU A 8 8.58 12.32 -4.23
C LEU A 8 8.56 12.37 -2.70
N TYR A 9 8.67 13.57 -2.17
CA TYR A 9 8.43 13.81 -0.76
C TYR A 9 6.99 13.42 -0.39
N TRP A 10 6.79 12.76 0.74
CA TRP A 10 5.48 12.18 1.12
C TRP A 10 4.30 13.17 1.08
N ARG A 11 4.54 14.47 1.38
CA ARG A 11 3.50 15.51 1.29
C ARG A 11 3.07 15.77 -0.14
N ASP A 12 4.03 15.77 -1.07
CA ASP A 12 3.74 15.96 -2.49
C ASP A 12 3.00 14.73 -3.04
N ALA A 13 3.37 13.54 -2.60
CA ALA A 13 2.65 12.31 -2.94
C ALA A 13 1.18 12.38 -2.44
N ALA A 14 0.96 12.77 -1.18
CA ALA A 14 -0.39 12.95 -0.61
C ALA A 14 -1.18 14.02 -1.36
N TYR A 15 -0.59 15.19 -1.61
CA TYR A 15 -1.23 16.27 -2.36
C TYR A 15 -1.60 15.85 -3.78
N ASN A 16 -0.71 15.17 -4.48
CA ASN A 16 -0.93 14.70 -5.85
C ASN A 16 -2.04 13.64 -5.89
N ALA A 17 -2.06 12.69 -4.93
CA ALA A 17 -3.10 11.69 -4.82
C ALA A 17 -4.48 12.34 -4.62
N ILE A 18 -4.62 13.23 -3.65
CA ILE A 18 -5.86 13.96 -3.37
C ILE A 18 -6.31 14.80 -4.56
N SER A 19 -5.38 15.46 -5.26
CA SER A 19 -5.68 16.30 -6.43
C SER A 19 -6.21 15.51 -7.64
N LYS A 20 -5.89 14.21 -7.71
CA LYS A 20 -6.39 13.30 -8.76
C LYS A 20 -7.78 12.72 -8.44
N MET A 21 -8.26 12.85 -7.20
CA MET A 21 -9.59 12.35 -6.82
C MET A 21 -10.70 13.24 -7.38
N PRO A 22 -11.91 12.68 -7.62
CA PRO A 22 -13.08 13.46 -7.98
C PRO A 22 -13.34 14.57 -6.94
N GLY A 23 -13.51 15.80 -7.42
CA GLY A 23 -13.71 16.98 -6.58
C GLY A 23 -12.46 17.49 -5.86
N ASN A 24 -11.31 16.84 -6.05
CA ASN A 24 -9.96 17.23 -5.59
C ASN A 24 -9.90 17.71 -4.12
N VAL A 25 -9.03 18.66 -3.81
CA VAL A 25 -8.84 19.22 -2.45
C VAL A 25 -10.13 19.83 -1.87
N VAL A 26 -11.08 20.24 -2.70
CA VAL A 26 -12.36 20.83 -2.23
C VAL A 26 -13.24 19.74 -1.62
N ALA A 27 -13.42 18.61 -2.33
CA ALA A 27 -14.17 17.48 -1.81
C ALA A 27 -13.48 16.85 -0.57
N ALA A 28 -12.16 16.76 -0.58
CA ALA A 28 -11.37 16.32 0.57
C ALA A 28 -11.61 17.21 1.81
N ALA A 29 -11.68 18.53 1.63
CA ALA A 29 -11.96 19.48 2.71
C ALA A 29 -13.40 19.35 3.23
N ALA A 30 -14.38 19.12 2.36
CA ALA A 30 -15.76 18.84 2.75
C ALA A 30 -15.86 17.55 3.57
N TYR A 31 -15.23 16.46 3.12
CA TYR A 31 -15.19 15.20 3.84
C TYR A 31 -14.58 15.35 5.25
N LEU A 32 -13.46 16.05 5.38
CA LEU A 32 -12.85 16.31 6.69
C LEU A 32 -13.77 17.16 7.57
N THR A 33 -14.48 18.13 7.01
CA THR A 33 -15.45 18.96 7.75
C THR A 33 -16.55 18.11 8.36
N ASP A 34 -17.12 17.19 7.56
CA ASP A 34 -18.19 16.30 8.01
C ASP A 34 -17.69 15.30 9.07
N ARG A 35 -16.52 14.71 8.87
CA ARG A 35 -15.94 13.73 9.80
C ARG A 35 -15.52 14.32 11.14
N ARG A 36 -15.02 15.56 11.16
CA ARG A 36 -14.48 16.21 12.37
C ARG A 36 -15.46 17.16 13.04
N GLY A 37 -16.54 17.56 12.37
CA GLY A 37 -17.45 18.61 12.82
C GLY A 37 -16.79 20.02 12.92
N VAL A 38 -15.59 20.18 12.34
CA VAL A 38 -14.83 21.43 12.32
C VAL A 38 -14.59 21.85 10.88
N SER A 39 -15.11 23.03 10.50
CA SER A 39 -14.99 23.52 9.14
C SER A 39 -13.54 23.72 8.73
N ILE A 40 -13.16 23.13 7.59
CA ILE A 40 -11.89 23.36 6.93
C ILE A 40 -12.13 23.78 5.47
N LYS A 41 -11.50 24.86 5.05
CA LYS A 41 -11.56 25.34 3.67
C LYS A 41 -10.52 24.61 2.80
N GLY A 42 -10.84 24.37 1.51
CA GLY A 42 -9.92 23.73 0.58
C GLY A 42 -8.56 24.41 0.49
N GLU A 43 -8.52 25.75 0.57
CA GLU A 43 -7.24 26.49 0.57
C GLU A 43 -6.41 26.24 1.83
N THR A 44 -7.07 26.15 2.99
CA THR A 44 -6.39 25.80 4.26
C THR A 44 -5.85 24.38 4.20
N LEU A 45 -6.65 23.43 3.68
CA LEU A 45 -6.18 22.06 3.49
C LEU A 45 -5.00 21.99 2.51
N ARG A 46 -5.03 22.76 1.43
CA ARG A 46 -3.91 22.86 0.48
C ARG A 46 -2.63 23.34 1.13
N LYS A 47 -2.71 24.40 1.98
CA LYS A 47 -1.58 24.92 2.74
C LYS A 47 -1.01 23.86 3.69
N LYS A 48 -1.89 23.15 4.41
CA LYS A 48 -1.49 22.08 5.35
C LYS A 48 -0.79 20.92 4.64
N LEU A 49 -1.34 20.44 3.53
CA LEU A 49 -0.74 19.37 2.74
C LEU A 49 0.65 19.74 2.21
N ARG A 50 0.82 20.98 1.74
CA ARG A 50 2.07 21.47 1.18
C ARG A 50 3.04 22.06 2.20
N GLY A 51 2.65 22.19 3.47
CA GLY A 51 3.48 22.79 4.51
C GLY A 51 3.75 24.28 4.30
N LEU A 52 2.82 25.02 3.67
CA LEU A 52 2.99 26.43 3.37
C LEU A 52 2.57 27.31 4.56
N GLY A 53 3.30 28.40 4.77
CA GLY A 53 2.96 29.39 5.80
C GLY A 53 3.02 28.85 7.24
N GLY A 54 3.86 27.86 7.52
CA GLY A 54 3.97 27.22 8.84
C GLY A 54 2.84 26.24 9.14
N GLU A 55 1.90 26.05 8.22
CA GLU A 55 0.81 25.08 8.37
C GLU A 55 1.33 23.66 8.19
N SER A 56 0.79 22.71 8.96
CA SER A 56 1.07 21.29 8.78
C SER A 56 -0.21 20.46 8.85
N ILE A 57 -0.22 19.37 8.11
CA ILE A 57 -1.27 18.37 8.22
C ILE A 57 -0.95 17.42 9.37
N SER A 58 -1.96 17.06 10.16
CA SER A 58 -1.80 16.04 11.21
C SER A 58 -1.92 14.63 10.60
N MET A 59 -1.34 13.65 11.29
CA MET A 59 -1.45 12.25 10.89
C MET A 59 -2.90 11.79 10.87
N GLU A 60 -3.71 12.18 11.84
CA GLU A 60 -5.15 11.90 11.91
C GLU A 60 -5.90 12.39 10.67
N MET A 61 -5.59 13.60 10.19
CA MET A 61 -6.20 14.12 8.95
C MET A 61 -5.76 13.32 7.73
N LEU A 62 -4.49 12.89 7.67
CA LEU A 62 -3.99 12.06 6.57
C LEU A 62 -4.62 10.67 6.58
N GLU A 63 -4.83 10.08 7.75
CA GLU A 63 -5.53 8.81 7.89
C GLU A 63 -6.96 8.89 7.32
N MET A 64 -7.75 9.88 7.77
CA MET A 64 -9.09 10.12 7.25
C MET A 64 -9.11 10.38 5.73
N LEU A 65 -8.14 11.14 5.22
CA LEU A 65 -8.03 11.40 3.78
C LEU A 65 -7.63 10.15 3.00
N THR A 66 -6.84 9.26 3.61
CA THR A 66 -6.49 7.97 3.01
C THR A 66 -7.73 7.08 2.90
N GLU A 67 -8.54 6.99 3.97
CA GLU A 67 -9.84 6.29 3.94
C GLU A 67 -10.72 6.84 2.82
N TRP A 68 -10.89 8.17 2.76
CA TRP A 68 -11.67 8.83 1.73
C TRP A 68 -11.17 8.51 0.31
N MET A 69 -9.85 8.56 0.08
CA MET A 69 -9.27 8.23 -1.23
C MET A 69 -9.51 6.77 -1.61
N LEU A 70 -9.41 5.85 -0.67
CA LEU A 70 -9.66 4.42 -0.91
C LEU A 70 -11.14 4.14 -1.20
N GLU A 71 -12.07 4.86 -0.54
CA GLU A 71 -13.50 4.79 -0.82
C GLU A 71 -13.83 5.32 -2.24
N GLN A 72 -13.22 6.45 -2.65
CA GLN A 72 -13.48 7.08 -3.94
C GLN A 72 -12.84 6.32 -5.12
N ALA A 73 -11.71 5.72 -4.90
CA ALA A 73 -10.88 5.06 -5.91
C ALA A 73 -10.90 3.54 -5.76
N ALA A 74 -12.10 2.96 -5.66
CA ALA A 74 -12.30 1.52 -5.49
C ALA A 74 -11.40 0.71 -6.45
N GLY A 75 -10.49 -0.09 -5.88
CA GLY A 75 -9.55 -0.94 -6.62
C GLY A 75 -8.22 -0.30 -7.00
N THR A 76 -7.95 0.94 -6.61
CA THR A 76 -6.62 1.57 -6.79
C THR A 76 -5.93 1.77 -5.44
N VAL A 77 -4.61 1.74 -5.44
CA VAL A 77 -3.78 1.97 -4.23
C VAL A 77 -3.27 3.41 -4.12
N ILE A 78 -3.72 4.31 -5.01
CA ILE A 78 -3.22 5.70 -5.09
C ILE A 78 -3.36 6.45 -3.76
N GLY A 79 -4.35 6.10 -2.94
CA GLY A 79 -4.55 6.69 -1.61
C GLY A 79 -3.42 6.38 -0.62
N THR A 80 -2.61 5.35 -0.87
CA THR A 80 -1.50 4.93 0.00
C THR A 80 -0.13 5.35 -0.51
N ASP A 81 -0.03 6.03 -1.65
CA ASP A 81 1.25 6.44 -2.25
C ASP A 81 2.13 7.28 -1.30
N TRP A 82 1.52 8.14 -0.49
CA TRP A 82 2.23 8.94 0.49
C TRP A 82 2.88 8.09 1.60
N ILE A 83 2.27 6.95 1.97
CA ILE A 83 2.83 6.00 2.95
C ILE A 83 4.07 5.34 2.36
N LEU A 84 3.99 4.92 1.09
CA LEU A 84 5.12 4.33 0.37
C LEU A 84 6.29 5.33 0.26
N SER A 85 5.98 6.59 -0.08
CA SER A 85 6.97 7.67 -0.14
C SER A 85 7.60 7.95 1.21
N LEU A 86 6.80 7.98 2.30
CA LEU A 86 7.30 8.17 3.66
C LEU A 86 8.20 7.01 4.07
N ALA A 87 7.79 5.77 3.82
CA ALA A 87 8.59 4.58 4.13
C ALA A 87 9.92 4.59 3.38
N ALA A 88 9.92 4.95 2.09
CA ALA A 88 11.13 5.03 1.27
C ALA A 88 12.15 6.04 1.83
N GLN A 89 11.71 7.17 2.40
CA GLN A 89 12.61 8.16 3.05
C GLN A 89 13.40 7.55 4.22
N PHE A 90 12.86 6.54 4.87
CA PHE A 90 13.52 5.83 5.98
C PHE A 90 14.13 4.49 5.54
N SER A 91 14.31 4.26 4.24
CA SER A 91 14.82 3.00 3.67
C SER A 91 13.98 1.78 4.06
N LEU A 92 12.69 1.98 4.32
CA LEU A 92 11.73 0.91 4.60
C LEU A 92 11.01 0.52 3.31
N ALA A 93 10.83 -0.78 3.09
CA ALA A 93 9.98 -1.32 2.03
C ALA A 93 8.61 -1.67 2.62
N VAL A 94 7.54 -1.24 1.96
CA VAL A 94 6.15 -1.51 2.35
C VAL A 94 5.45 -2.14 1.15
N ASP A 95 4.73 -3.23 1.40
CA ASP A 95 3.92 -3.91 0.39
C ASP A 95 2.43 -3.84 0.76
N HIS A 96 1.58 -3.70 -0.24
CA HIS A 96 0.14 -3.78 -0.07
C HIS A 96 -0.28 -5.24 0.12
N VAL A 97 -0.75 -5.58 1.31
CA VAL A 97 -1.20 -6.94 1.64
C VAL A 97 -2.71 -7.00 1.69
N PRO A 98 -3.39 -7.78 0.82
CA PRO A 98 -4.83 -7.93 0.85
C PRO A 98 -5.35 -8.34 2.23
N ALA A 99 -6.50 -7.81 2.62
CA ALA A 99 -7.13 -8.13 3.90
C ALA A 99 -7.37 -9.64 4.06
N ALA A 100 -7.33 -10.11 5.30
CA ALA A 100 -7.79 -11.46 5.62
C ALA A 100 -9.31 -11.53 5.46
N PRO A 101 -9.89 -12.71 5.21
CA PRO A 101 -11.33 -12.91 5.38
C PRO A 101 -11.78 -12.51 6.78
N GLU A 102 -12.99 -12.02 6.90
CA GLU A 102 -13.60 -11.74 8.20
C GLU A 102 -13.60 -13.02 9.05
N GLY A 103 -13.19 -12.92 10.32
CA GLY A 103 -13.00 -14.09 11.18
C GLY A 103 -11.72 -14.90 10.91
N GLY A 104 -10.99 -14.69 9.82
CA GLY A 104 -9.82 -15.45 9.41
C GLY A 104 -10.15 -16.70 8.61
N TRP A 105 -9.24 -17.67 8.63
CA TRP A 105 -9.45 -18.97 7.99
C TRP A 105 -9.93 -19.98 9.03
N PRO A 106 -10.88 -20.88 8.67
CA PRO A 106 -11.33 -21.95 9.58
C PRO A 106 -10.16 -22.84 10.06
N ASP A 107 -9.20 -23.10 9.19
CA ASP A 107 -7.95 -23.79 9.50
C ASP A 107 -6.76 -22.96 9.01
N GLU A 108 -6.14 -22.22 9.93
CA GLU A 108 -4.97 -21.39 9.66
C GLU A 108 -3.74 -22.24 9.24
N VAL A 109 -3.61 -23.47 9.73
CA VAL A 109 -2.49 -24.36 9.38
C VAL A 109 -2.64 -24.87 7.95
N ALA A 110 -3.83 -25.27 7.55
CA ALA A 110 -4.12 -25.64 6.17
C ALA A 110 -3.87 -24.44 5.21
N ALA A 111 -4.29 -23.24 5.60
CA ALA A 111 -4.05 -22.02 4.85
C ALA A 111 -2.54 -21.67 4.73
N ILE A 112 -1.73 -21.99 5.74
CA ILE A 112 -0.26 -21.83 5.68
C ILE A 112 0.34 -22.83 4.67
N LYS A 113 -0.08 -24.10 4.70
CA LYS A 113 0.40 -25.13 3.77
C LYS A 113 0.10 -24.75 2.32
N GLU A 114 -1.13 -24.30 2.04
CA GLU A 114 -1.53 -23.80 0.72
C GLU A 114 -0.64 -22.64 0.26
N LYS A 115 -0.42 -21.64 1.12
CA LYS A 115 0.44 -20.50 0.80
C LYS A 115 1.90 -20.89 0.56
N LEU A 116 2.40 -21.90 1.25
CA LEU A 116 3.75 -22.42 1.01
C LEU A 116 3.89 -22.98 -0.40
N LEU A 117 2.86 -23.68 -0.91
CA LEU A 117 2.83 -24.15 -2.32
C LEU A 117 2.83 -22.97 -3.29
N HIS A 118 2.07 -21.91 -2.97
CA HIS A 118 2.07 -20.69 -3.79
C HIS A 118 3.42 -19.97 -3.77
N VAL A 119 4.10 -19.89 -2.63
CA VAL A 119 5.46 -19.33 -2.53
C VAL A 119 6.41 -20.11 -3.45
N SER A 120 6.39 -21.45 -3.40
CA SER A 120 7.21 -22.29 -4.27
C SER A 120 6.91 -22.03 -5.77
N LYS A 121 5.64 -21.90 -6.14
CA LYS A 121 5.23 -21.53 -7.48
C LYS A 121 5.78 -20.16 -7.90
N PHE A 122 5.63 -19.14 -7.06
CA PHE A 122 6.12 -17.79 -7.37
C PHE A 122 7.64 -17.72 -7.42
N CYS A 123 8.36 -18.50 -6.62
CA CYS A 123 9.82 -18.64 -6.75
C CYS A 123 10.21 -19.20 -8.12
N GLY A 124 9.51 -20.23 -8.59
CA GLY A 124 9.75 -20.78 -9.91
C GLY A 124 9.46 -19.78 -11.05
N GLN A 125 8.36 -19.03 -10.94
CA GLN A 125 8.02 -17.99 -11.90
C GLN A 125 9.06 -16.85 -11.90
N LEU A 126 9.51 -16.39 -10.72
CA LEU A 126 10.56 -15.37 -10.62
C LEU A 126 11.86 -15.86 -11.25
N SER A 127 12.24 -17.12 -11.03
CA SER A 127 13.46 -17.70 -11.62
C SER A 127 13.36 -17.74 -13.15
N ALA A 128 12.21 -18.12 -13.71
CA ALA A 128 12.01 -18.13 -15.15
C ALA A 128 12.12 -16.72 -15.75
N VAL A 129 11.40 -15.74 -15.15
CA VAL A 129 11.47 -14.34 -15.59
C VAL A 129 12.90 -13.80 -15.49
N ALA A 130 13.61 -14.11 -14.40
CA ALA A 130 14.98 -13.63 -14.21
C ALA A 130 15.95 -14.20 -15.25
N LEU A 131 15.78 -15.46 -15.66
CA LEU A 131 16.60 -16.05 -16.73
C LEU A 131 16.38 -15.34 -18.06
N ASP A 132 15.11 -15.10 -18.43
CA ASP A 132 14.76 -14.42 -19.68
C ASP A 132 15.28 -12.96 -19.68
N VAL A 133 15.05 -12.22 -18.59
CA VAL A 133 15.45 -10.80 -18.46
C VAL A 133 16.96 -10.60 -18.46
N LEU A 134 17.73 -11.55 -17.94
CA LEU A 134 19.18 -11.41 -17.79
C LEU A 134 19.97 -12.11 -18.91
N GLU A 135 19.32 -12.63 -19.94
CA GLU A 135 19.95 -13.42 -21.02
C GLU A 135 21.00 -12.58 -21.79
N ASP A 136 20.70 -11.31 -22.08
CA ASP A 136 21.56 -10.43 -22.87
C ASP A 136 22.41 -9.47 -22.01
N ASN A 137 22.40 -9.59 -20.67
CA ASN A 137 23.06 -8.71 -19.70
C ASN A 137 22.62 -7.23 -19.78
N GLN A 138 21.43 -6.96 -20.32
CA GLN A 138 20.81 -5.65 -20.33
C GLN A 138 19.41 -5.79 -19.74
N VAL A 139 18.89 -4.74 -19.12
CA VAL A 139 17.54 -4.73 -18.55
C VAL A 139 16.78 -3.56 -19.11
N THR A 140 15.79 -3.82 -19.92
CA THR A 140 14.86 -2.83 -20.43
C THR A 140 13.85 -2.43 -19.35
N LEU A 141 13.17 -1.30 -19.53
CA LEU A 141 12.11 -0.86 -18.59
C LEU A 141 10.99 -1.89 -18.47
N ALA A 142 10.56 -2.50 -19.56
CA ALA A 142 9.51 -3.49 -19.57
C ALA A 142 9.91 -4.78 -18.82
N GLU A 143 11.14 -5.23 -18.97
CA GLU A 143 11.70 -6.37 -18.24
C GLU A 143 11.86 -6.09 -16.75
N ALA A 144 12.31 -4.88 -16.39
CA ALA A 144 12.37 -4.44 -15.01
C ALA A 144 10.97 -4.46 -14.37
N ASP A 145 9.96 -3.95 -15.05
CA ASP A 145 8.57 -3.98 -14.57
C ASP A 145 8.08 -5.41 -14.37
N GLN A 146 8.32 -6.31 -15.33
CA GLN A 146 7.94 -7.72 -15.23
C GLN A 146 8.60 -8.42 -14.04
N MET A 147 9.89 -8.17 -13.82
CA MET A 147 10.63 -8.74 -12.69
C MET A 147 10.15 -8.17 -11.35
N LEU A 148 9.87 -6.86 -11.29
CA LEU A 148 9.32 -6.21 -10.10
C LEU A 148 7.93 -6.74 -9.74
N ASP A 149 7.06 -7.01 -10.73
CA ASP A 149 5.73 -7.60 -10.50
C ASP A 149 5.85 -9.02 -9.93
N ALA A 150 6.76 -9.85 -10.46
CA ALA A 150 7.02 -11.19 -9.95
C ALA A 150 7.55 -11.16 -8.50
N LEU A 151 8.49 -10.26 -8.19
CA LEU A 151 9.00 -10.02 -6.84
C LEU A 151 7.90 -9.56 -5.89
N GLN A 152 7.02 -8.65 -6.31
CA GLN A 152 5.91 -8.16 -5.49
C GLN A 152 4.91 -9.29 -5.18
N ALA A 153 4.57 -10.13 -6.17
CA ALA A 153 3.68 -11.27 -5.96
C ALA A 153 4.24 -12.23 -4.90
N LEU A 154 5.53 -12.54 -4.97
CA LEU A 154 6.22 -13.38 -4.00
C LEU A 154 6.21 -12.75 -2.59
N ARG A 155 6.59 -11.49 -2.45
CA ARG A 155 6.61 -10.78 -1.15
C ARG A 155 5.21 -10.72 -0.53
N THR A 156 4.20 -10.39 -1.33
CA THR A 156 2.80 -10.36 -0.88
C THR A 156 2.37 -11.74 -0.32
N MET A 157 2.76 -12.82 -0.98
CA MET A 157 2.44 -14.18 -0.50
C MET A 157 3.17 -14.49 0.81
N CYS A 158 4.43 -14.11 0.95
CA CYS A 158 5.18 -14.24 2.21
C CYS A 158 4.48 -13.49 3.36
N HIS A 159 4.08 -12.23 3.16
CA HIS A 159 3.35 -11.45 4.16
C HIS A 159 2.01 -12.07 4.55
N ARG A 160 1.29 -12.63 3.58
CA ARG A 160 0.03 -13.36 3.85
C ARG A 160 0.28 -14.62 4.68
N MET A 161 1.37 -15.33 4.44
CA MET A 161 1.77 -16.51 5.21
C MET A 161 2.19 -16.13 6.63
N GLU A 162 3.00 -15.08 6.82
CA GLU A 162 3.36 -14.56 8.14
C GLU A 162 2.15 -14.17 8.97
N ARG A 163 1.17 -13.52 8.36
CA ARG A 163 -0.09 -13.17 9.02
C ARG A 163 -0.84 -14.42 9.52
N ASN A 164 -0.93 -15.48 8.70
CA ASN A 164 -1.56 -16.72 9.11
C ASN A 164 -0.80 -17.42 10.24
N LEU A 165 0.55 -17.40 10.19
CA LEU A 165 1.38 -17.94 11.29
C LEU A 165 1.08 -17.24 12.62
N ARG A 166 1.03 -15.89 12.63
CA ARG A 166 0.70 -15.11 13.83
C ARG A 166 -0.69 -15.44 14.37
N ARG A 167 -1.68 -15.63 13.48
CA ARG A 167 -3.04 -16.02 13.86
C ARG A 167 -3.10 -17.44 14.42
N ALA A 168 -2.42 -18.40 13.79
CA ALA A 168 -2.35 -19.78 14.27
C ALA A 168 -1.80 -19.86 15.71
N VAL A 169 -0.72 -19.11 16.00
CA VAL A 169 -0.16 -19.03 17.36
C VAL A 169 -1.14 -18.41 18.35
N LYS A 170 -1.85 -17.33 17.97
CA LYS A 170 -2.85 -16.69 18.83
C LYS A 170 -3.99 -17.64 19.13
N ASN A 171 -4.50 -18.35 18.12
CA ASN A 171 -5.60 -19.30 18.29
C ASN A 171 -5.20 -20.55 19.12
N GLY A 172 -3.94 -21.00 19.03
CA GLY A 172 -3.40 -22.05 19.86
C GLY A 172 -3.40 -21.66 21.34
N ARG A 173 -2.87 -20.47 21.67
CA ARG A 173 -2.83 -19.96 23.06
C ARG A 173 -4.21 -19.72 23.72
N GLN A 174 -5.29 -19.65 22.94
CA GLN A 174 -6.64 -19.51 23.47
C GLN A 174 -7.30 -20.85 23.76
N ARG A 175 -6.68 -21.97 23.36
CA ARG A 175 -7.19 -23.33 23.56
C ARG A 175 -6.50 -24.05 24.74
N ASP A 176 -5.37 -23.52 25.19
CA ASP A 176 -4.65 -23.93 26.40
C ASP A 176 -5.12 -23.09 27.60
#